data_7746cca07eb1a5e31830e1867080f6a1
#
_entry.id   7746cca07eb1a5e31830e1867080f6a1
#
_cell.length_a   1.000
_cell.length_b   1.000
_cell.length_c   1.000
_cell.angle_alpha   90.00
_cell.angle_beta   90.00
_cell.angle_gamma   90.00
#
_symmetry.space_group_name_H-M   'P 1'
#
loop_
_entity.id
_entity.type
_entity.pdbx_description
1 polymer ?
#
loop_
_entity_poly.entity_id
_entity_poly.type
_entity_poly.pdbx_seq_one_letter_code
_entity_poly.pdbx_strand_id
1 'polypeptide(L)'
;MKRSLLIVRSAFSILFLWSGFFLNGQEAVFSEDFSGFTTGTHSTPATNDISGALDPKTHLPGWTGSKIYSAGGEIKLGTSEVSGWIETPLINMSGHEGGIYIRFDVCRWPGDAAKIQVYLNDLPLGNEITPTDEFQTVKIDVTSGTVSGRFKFASLAKRFYLDNITIVTGNATSVRLPDQVHVLPGIFPNPASDFISISNIEDYCRLEISDISGRVVRIIDPLENNRIEVSLDGLSSGLYVIRFISVRGTFSTRFLIKKGAY
;
A
#
# COMPACT_ATOMS: atom_id res chain seq x y z
N MET A 1 66.83 -24.04 -15.08
CA MET A 1 66.18 -23.30 -14.04
C MET A 1 64.96 -22.52 -14.64
N LYS A 2 63.74 -23.06 -14.51
CA LYS A 2 62.53 -22.39 -14.97
C LYS A 2 61.86 -21.80 -13.73
N ARG A 3 61.73 -20.48 -13.66
CA ARG A 3 61.00 -19.77 -12.61
C ARG A 3 59.52 -19.73 -12.99
N SER A 4 58.67 -20.42 -12.21
CA SER A 4 57.21 -20.28 -12.26
C SER A 4 56.79 -18.96 -11.62
N LEU A 5 56.10 -18.15 -12.41
CA LEU A 5 55.49 -16.91 -11.93
C LEU A 5 54.08 -17.25 -11.40
N LEU A 6 53.92 -17.13 -10.09
CA LEU A 6 52.63 -17.35 -9.43
C LEU A 6 51.80 -16.07 -9.60
N ILE A 7 50.76 -16.11 -10.43
CA ILE A 7 49.80 -15.01 -10.57
C ILE A 7 48.74 -15.16 -9.47
N VAL A 8 48.86 -14.35 -8.43
CA VAL A 8 47.79 -14.19 -7.42
C VAL A 8 46.71 -13.35 -8.04
N ARG A 9 45.58 -13.96 -8.40
CA ARG A 9 44.36 -13.26 -8.76
C ARG A 9 43.68 -12.86 -7.46
N SER A 10 43.82 -11.60 -7.05
CA SER A 10 42.96 -11.00 -6.01
C SER A 10 41.56 -10.80 -6.59
N ALA A 11 40.63 -11.58 -6.07
CA ALA A 11 39.24 -11.34 -6.31
C ALA A 11 38.84 -10.02 -5.60
N PHE A 12 38.72 -8.97 -6.38
CA PHE A 12 38.10 -7.71 -5.92
C PHE A 12 36.59 -7.93 -5.91
N SER A 13 36.05 -8.32 -4.75
CA SER A 13 34.60 -8.27 -4.52
C SER A 13 34.20 -6.80 -4.52
N ILE A 14 33.66 -6.33 -5.64
CA ILE A 14 32.95 -5.05 -5.71
C ILE A 14 31.63 -5.26 -5.00
N LEU A 15 31.58 -4.87 -3.74
CA LEU A 15 30.34 -4.71 -3.00
C LEU A 15 29.57 -3.55 -3.66
N PHE A 16 28.66 -3.87 -4.57
CA PHE A 16 27.68 -2.92 -5.08
C PHE A 16 26.71 -2.62 -3.94
N LEU A 17 27.04 -1.62 -3.13
CA LEU A 17 26.08 -0.89 -2.31
C LEU A 17 25.11 -0.21 -3.29
N TRP A 18 24.03 -0.87 -3.57
CA TRP A 18 22.90 -0.27 -4.26
C TRP A 18 22.19 0.68 -3.28
N SER A 19 22.83 1.85 -3.06
CA SER A 19 22.13 2.98 -2.46
C SER A 19 21.12 3.45 -3.49
N GLY A 20 19.90 2.91 -3.41
CA GLY A 20 18.78 3.44 -4.17
C GLY A 20 18.72 4.95 -3.90
N PHE A 21 18.93 5.76 -4.93
CA PHE A 21 18.72 7.18 -4.87
C PHE A 21 17.24 7.43 -4.60
N PHE A 22 16.86 7.51 -3.33
CA PHE A 22 15.61 8.14 -2.95
C PHE A 22 15.76 9.63 -3.17
N LEU A 23 15.13 10.14 -4.21
CA LEU A 23 15.01 11.57 -4.43
C LEU A 23 14.26 12.17 -3.24
N ASN A 24 14.99 12.93 -2.42
CA ASN A 24 14.53 13.77 -1.32
C ASN A 24 13.13 13.47 -0.75
N GLY A 25 13.09 12.76 0.38
CA GLY A 25 11.90 12.64 1.25
C GLY A 25 11.01 11.39 1.03
N GLN A 26 11.39 10.44 0.18
CA GLN A 26 10.72 9.15 0.09
C GLN A 26 11.30 8.18 1.13
N GLU A 27 10.45 7.59 1.96
CA GLU A 27 10.83 6.58 2.94
C GLU A 27 10.22 5.24 2.57
N ALA A 28 11.03 4.17 2.63
CA ALA A 28 10.53 2.82 2.48
C ALA A 28 9.86 2.39 3.79
N VAL A 29 8.55 2.15 3.73
CA VAL A 29 7.76 1.63 4.85
C VAL A 29 7.99 0.13 5.02
N PHE A 30 8.28 -0.56 3.91
CA PHE A 30 8.48 -1.99 3.85
C PHE A 30 9.35 -2.35 2.64
N SER A 31 10.20 -3.35 2.79
CA SER A 31 10.92 -3.96 1.67
C SER A 31 11.16 -5.45 1.88
N GLU A 32 11.12 -6.22 0.78
CA GLU A 32 11.49 -7.62 0.71
C GLU A 32 12.17 -7.87 -0.63
N ASP A 33 13.40 -8.36 -0.61
CA ASP A 33 14.23 -8.66 -1.79
C ASP A 33 14.43 -10.15 -2.03
N PHE A 34 13.76 -10.98 -1.24
CA PHE A 34 13.85 -12.45 -1.29
C PHE A 34 15.29 -13.02 -1.28
N SER A 35 16.27 -12.25 -0.84
CA SER A 35 17.68 -12.68 -0.79
C SER A 35 17.92 -13.93 0.07
N GLY A 36 17.03 -14.24 1.01
CA GLY A 36 17.04 -15.48 1.79
C GLY A 36 16.64 -16.73 1.00
N PHE A 37 16.13 -16.59 -0.23
CA PHE A 37 15.73 -17.72 -1.09
C PHE A 37 16.88 -18.17 -2.00
N THR A 38 17.93 -18.74 -1.41
CA THR A 38 19.22 -19.00 -2.05
C THR A 38 19.29 -20.27 -2.90
N THR A 39 18.26 -21.12 -2.86
CA THR A 39 18.23 -22.38 -3.64
C THR A 39 17.71 -22.16 -5.05
N GLY A 40 18.23 -22.92 -6.02
CA GLY A 40 17.87 -22.77 -7.43
C GLY A 40 18.50 -21.53 -8.07
N THR A 41 18.03 -21.22 -9.25
CA THR A 41 18.41 -20.02 -10.03
C THR A 41 17.20 -19.59 -10.86
N HIS A 42 17.23 -18.41 -11.46
CA HIS A 42 16.21 -17.95 -12.40
C HIS A 42 15.87 -18.98 -13.48
N SER A 43 16.90 -19.52 -14.14
CA SER A 43 16.72 -20.51 -15.22
C SER A 43 16.33 -21.90 -14.72
N THR A 44 16.66 -22.24 -13.47
CA THR A 44 16.42 -23.55 -12.86
C THR A 44 16.00 -23.39 -11.40
N PRO A 45 14.74 -22.93 -11.15
CA PRO A 45 14.22 -22.80 -9.81
C PRO A 45 14.19 -24.12 -9.06
N ALA A 46 14.23 -24.06 -7.74
CA ALA A 46 14.04 -25.23 -6.90
C ALA A 46 12.69 -25.90 -7.18
N THR A 47 12.64 -27.23 -7.03
CA THR A 47 11.42 -28.00 -7.30
C THR A 47 10.50 -28.15 -6.09
N ASN A 48 11.02 -27.89 -4.89
CA ASN A 48 10.24 -27.97 -3.64
C ASN A 48 9.35 -26.74 -3.49
N ASP A 49 8.07 -26.99 -3.27
CA ASP A 49 7.11 -25.97 -2.84
C ASP A 49 7.43 -25.57 -1.39
N ILE A 50 7.78 -24.31 -1.18
CA ILE A 50 8.22 -23.78 0.12
C ILE A 50 7.16 -22.88 0.77
N SER A 51 5.92 -22.92 0.31
CA SER A 51 4.83 -22.09 0.80
C SER A 51 4.58 -22.21 2.32
N GLY A 52 4.95 -23.33 2.93
CA GLY A 52 4.82 -23.55 4.38
C GLY A 52 6.06 -23.15 5.20
N ALA A 53 7.10 -22.57 4.59
CA ALA A 53 8.37 -22.27 5.25
C ALA A 53 8.99 -20.96 4.76
N LEU A 54 8.17 -19.90 4.69
CA LEU A 54 8.59 -18.58 4.17
C LEU A 54 9.33 -17.75 5.22
N ASP A 55 8.83 -17.70 6.44
CA ASP A 55 9.32 -16.82 7.50
C ASP A 55 10.83 -16.88 7.78
N PRO A 56 11.51 -18.05 7.78
CA PRO A 56 12.95 -18.09 7.99
C PRO A 56 13.78 -17.48 6.86
N LYS A 57 13.13 -17.14 5.73
CA LYS A 57 13.79 -16.68 4.50
C LYS A 57 13.42 -15.26 4.11
N THR A 58 12.39 -14.70 4.71
CA THR A 58 11.90 -13.34 4.49
C THR A 58 12.38 -12.40 5.59
N HIS A 59 12.50 -11.10 5.27
CA HIS A 59 12.94 -10.09 6.23
C HIS A 59 11.99 -9.93 7.43
N LEU A 60 10.69 -10.11 7.21
CA LEU A 60 9.67 -10.08 8.26
C LEU A 60 8.85 -11.38 8.25
N PRO A 61 8.49 -11.93 9.41
CA PRO A 61 7.64 -13.11 9.50
C PRO A 61 6.17 -12.77 9.19
N GLY A 62 5.38 -13.81 8.91
CA GLY A 62 3.93 -13.69 8.70
C GLY A 62 3.51 -13.69 7.22
N TRP A 63 4.41 -14.08 6.32
CA TRP A 63 4.08 -14.34 4.93
C TRP A 63 3.25 -15.61 4.78
N THR A 64 2.32 -15.59 3.85
CA THR A 64 1.51 -16.74 3.46
C THR A 64 1.50 -16.90 1.95
N GLY A 65 1.25 -18.10 1.47
CA GLY A 65 1.20 -18.32 0.03
C GLY A 65 0.94 -19.75 -0.39
N SER A 66 1.00 -19.98 -1.70
CA SER A 66 0.83 -21.29 -2.31
C SER A 66 1.60 -21.38 -3.61
N LYS A 67 2.24 -22.53 -3.86
CA LYS A 67 3.02 -22.79 -5.07
C LYS A 67 4.17 -21.80 -5.25
N ILE A 68 4.99 -21.68 -4.20
CA ILE A 68 6.16 -20.80 -4.13
C ILE A 68 7.43 -21.65 -4.23
N TYR A 69 8.35 -21.21 -5.08
CA TYR A 69 9.61 -21.89 -5.36
C TYR A 69 10.77 -20.91 -5.29
N SER A 70 11.85 -21.28 -4.61
CA SER A 70 13.08 -20.50 -4.55
C SER A 70 13.79 -20.49 -5.91
N ALA A 71 14.29 -19.34 -6.32
CA ALA A 71 14.93 -19.17 -7.61
C ALA A 71 16.26 -18.37 -7.54
N GLY A 72 16.98 -18.47 -6.41
CA GLY A 72 18.31 -17.89 -6.26
C GLY A 72 18.33 -16.40 -5.98
N GLY A 73 17.58 -15.93 -4.98
CA GLY A 73 17.44 -14.53 -4.58
C GLY A 73 16.13 -13.90 -5.04
N GLU A 74 15.27 -14.67 -5.67
CA GLU A 74 13.94 -14.33 -6.12
C GLU A 74 12.99 -15.50 -5.90
N ILE A 75 11.71 -15.34 -6.12
CA ILE A 75 10.72 -16.42 -6.03
C ILE A 75 9.99 -16.63 -7.36
N LYS A 76 9.74 -17.89 -7.67
CA LYS A 76 8.84 -18.29 -8.76
C LYS A 76 7.50 -18.69 -8.18
N LEU A 77 6.41 -18.21 -8.75
CA LEU A 77 5.03 -18.45 -8.34
C LEU A 77 4.29 -19.29 -9.39
N GLY A 78 3.66 -20.38 -8.93
CA GLY A 78 2.88 -21.28 -9.77
C GLY A 78 3.68 -22.41 -10.42
N THR A 79 2.91 -23.33 -11.01
CA THR A 79 3.37 -24.42 -11.89
C THR A 79 2.72 -24.28 -13.27
N SER A 80 3.02 -25.18 -14.21
CA SER A 80 2.31 -25.24 -15.49
C SER A 80 0.81 -25.42 -15.34
N GLU A 81 0.38 -26.07 -14.25
CA GLU A 81 -1.01 -26.52 -14.01
C GLU A 81 -1.73 -25.70 -12.95
N VAL A 82 -1.00 -25.21 -11.94
CA VAL A 82 -1.57 -24.58 -10.76
C VAL A 82 -1.05 -23.18 -10.56
N SER A 83 -1.95 -22.21 -10.46
CA SER A 83 -1.63 -20.83 -10.12
C SER A 83 -1.00 -20.71 -8.74
N GLY A 84 0.00 -19.84 -8.60
CA GLY A 84 0.66 -19.53 -7.33
C GLY A 84 0.29 -18.13 -6.84
N TRP A 85 0.44 -17.92 -5.55
CA TRP A 85 0.27 -16.61 -4.94
C TRP A 85 1.15 -16.48 -3.69
N ILE A 86 1.44 -15.23 -3.33
CA ILE A 86 2.11 -14.87 -2.06
C ILE A 86 1.45 -13.63 -1.50
N GLU A 87 1.35 -13.56 -0.18
CA GLU A 87 0.78 -12.43 0.55
C GLU A 87 1.74 -11.98 1.64
N THR A 88 1.92 -10.65 1.76
CA THR A 88 2.80 -10.03 2.76
C THR A 88 2.26 -10.22 4.17
N PRO A 89 3.10 -10.04 5.21
CA PRO A 89 2.61 -9.73 6.56
C PRO A 89 1.68 -8.51 6.55
N LEU A 90 0.98 -8.27 7.67
CA LEU A 90 0.24 -7.02 7.86
C LEU A 90 1.23 -5.87 7.97
N ILE A 91 1.13 -4.91 7.03
CA ILE A 91 2.02 -3.76 6.95
C ILE A 91 1.29 -2.53 7.49
N ASN A 92 1.92 -1.85 8.44
CA ASN A 92 1.41 -0.58 8.94
C ASN A 92 1.79 0.56 7.98
N MET A 93 0.80 1.23 7.44
CA MET A 93 0.93 2.34 6.50
C MET A 93 0.39 3.65 7.09
N SER A 94 0.13 3.70 8.40
CA SER A 94 -0.39 4.90 9.08
C SER A 94 0.64 6.03 9.12
N GLY A 95 0.15 7.26 9.16
CA GLY A 95 1.00 8.46 9.29
C GLY A 95 1.62 8.95 7.98
N HIS A 96 1.28 8.37 6.85
CA HIS A 96 1.82 8.76 5.54
C HIS A 96 0.77 9.51 4.70
N GLU A 97 0.60 10.81 4.97
CA GLU A 97 -0.41 11.67 4.32
C GLU A 97 -0.10 11.96 2.85
N GLY A 98 1.14 11.77 2.41
CA GLY A 98 1.62 12.06 1.05
C GLY A 98 1.26 11.02 -0.01
N GLY A 99 0.44 10.01 0.34
CA GLY A 99 0.18 8.84 -0.49
C GLY A 99 1.24 7.76 -0.33
N ILE A 100 0.90 6.56 -0.74
CA ILE A 100 1.77 5.37 -0.69
C ILE A 100 1.68 4.70 -2.06
N TYR A 101 2.77 4.11 -2.51
CA TYR A 101 2.76 3.21 -3.64
C TYR A 101 3.53 1.94 -3.33
N ILE A 102 3.12 0.84 -3.94
CA ILE A 102 3.89 -0.39 -3.97
C ILE A 102 4.67 -0.47 -5.27
N ARG A 103 5.93 -0.85 -5.17
CA ARG A 103 6.82 -1.13 -6.29
C ARG A 103 7.36 -2.54 -6.15
N PHE A 104 7.48 -3.26 -7.26
CA PHE A 104 8.04 -4.60 -7.29
C PHE A 104 8.57 -4.93 -8.69
N ASP A 105 9.45 -5.91 -8.78
CA ASP A 105 9.97 -6.40 -10.03
C ASP A 105 9.31 -7.74 -10.38
N VAL A 106 8.92 -7.89 -11.65
CA VAL A 106 8.19 -9.07 -12.11
C VAL A 106 8.56 -9.42 -13.55
N CYS A 107 8.73 -10.73 -13.82
CA CYS A 107 8.80 -11.26 -15.18
C CYS A 107 8.01 -12.57 -15.28
N ARG A 108 7.69 -12.99 -16.49
CA ARG A 108 7.02 -14.29 -16.71
C ARG A 108 8.03 -15.43 -16.77
N TRP A 109 7.57 -16.64 -16.52
CA TRP A 109 8.30 -17.82 -16.93
C TRP A 109 8.42 -17.83 -18.47
N PRO A 110 9.61 -18.10 -19.04
CA PRO A 110 9.80 -18.07 -20.49
C PRO A 110 8.78 -18.93 -21.24
N GLY A 111 8.10 -18.32 -22.21
CA GLY A 111 7.05 -18.95 -23.01
C GLY A 111 5.66 -19.03 -22.39
N ASP A 112 5.46 -18.63 -21.14
CA ASP A 112 4.16 -18.60 -20.50
C ASP A 112 3.39 -17.29 -20.85
N ALA A 113 2.09 -17.40 -21.06
CA ALA A 113 1.19 -16.25 -21.16
C ALA A 113 0.70 -15.87 -19.75
N ALA A 114 1.63 -15.42 -18.91
CA ALA A 114 1.34 -15.09 -17.52
C ALA A 114 0.45 -13.86 -17.39
N LYS A 115 -0.45 -13.87 -16.42
CA LYS A 115 -1.25 -12.74 -15.96
C LYS A 115 -1.23 -12.69 -14.45
N ILE A 116 -1.11 -11.51 -13.89
CA ILE A 116 -0.97 -11.28 -12.46
C ILE A 116 -1.97 -10.21 -12.02
N GLN A 117 -2.56 -10.40 -10.85
CA GLN A 117 -3.30 -9.37 -10.14
C GLN A 117 -2.68 -9.14 -8.76
N VAL A 118 -2.50 -7.89 -8.42
CA VAL A 118 -2.18 -7.47 -7.05
C VAL A 118 -3.48 -7.17 -6.31
N TYR A 119 -3.53 -7.53 -5.05
CA TYR A 119 -4.66 -7.24 -4.16
C TYR A 119 -4.15 -6.52 -2.92
N LEU A 120 -5.00 -5.69 -2.34
CA LEU A 120 -4.83 -5.11 -1.01
C LEU A 120 -6.04 -5.47 -0.17
N ASN A 121 -5.83 -6.21 0.92
CA ASN A 121 -6.92 -6.72 1.78
C ASN A 121 -8.00 -7.44 0.97
N ASP A 122 -7.59 -8.37 0.08
CA ASP A 122 -8.42 -9.15 -0.85
C ASP A 122 -9.19 -8.35 -1.92
N LEU A 123 -9.01 -7.04 -2.00
CA LEU A 123 -9.57 -6.20 -3.06
C LEU A 123 -8.53 -5.98 -4.17
N PRO A 124 -8.90 -6.09 -5.46
CA PRO A 124 -7.98 -5.81 -6.55
C PRO A 124 -7.37 -4.42 -6.45
N LEU A 125 -6.05 -4.34 -6.56
CA LEU A 125 -5.28 -3.11 -6.55
C LEU A 125 -4.63 -2.89 -7.93
N GLY A 126 -5.03 -1.83 -8.62
CA GLY A 126 -4.59 -1.56 -9.98
C GLY A 126 -5.17 -2.52 -11.03
N ASN A 127 -4.63 -2.45 -12.24
CA ASN A 127 -5.04 -3.29 -13.36
C ASN A 127 -4.27 -4.62 -13.36
N GLU A 128 -4.79 -5.62 -14.11
CA GLU A 128 -4.06 -6.84 -14.42
C GLU A 128 -2.72 -6.52 -15.09
N ILE A 129 -1.68 -7.25 -14.71
CA ILE A 129 -0.32 -7.10 -15.23
C ILE A 129 -0.04 -8.29 -16.15
N THR A 130 0.45 -7.99 -17.34
CA THR A 130 0.99 -9.00 -18.28
C THR A 130 2.52 -8.85 -18.30
N PRO A 131 3.27 -9.67 -17.55
CA PRO A 131 4.72 -9.52 -17.48
C PRO A 131 5.41 -9.97 -18.78
N THR A 132 6.57 -9.40 -19.04
CA THR A 132 7.46 -9.75 -20.16
C THR A 132 8.45 -10.86 -19.76
N ASP A 133 9.29 -11.32 -20.70
CA ASP A 133 10.35 -12.30 -20.41
C ASP A 133 11.47 -11.70 -19.55
N GLU A 134 11.68 -10.39 -19.63
CA GLU A 134 12.63 -9.65 -18.82
C GLU A 134 11.92 -9.03 -17.60
N PHE A 135 12.66 -8.89 -16.49
CA PHE A 135 12.14 -8.19 -15.33
C PHE A 135 11.73 -6.76 -15.66
N GLN A 136 10.53 -6.41 -15.26
CA GLN A 136 10.00 -5.07 -15.33
C GLN A 136 9.60 -4.59 -13.93
N THR A 137 9.91 -3.35 -13.62
CA THR A 137 9.46 -2.71 -12.39
C THR A 137 8.04 -2.18 -12.57
N VAL A 138 7.13 -2.65 -11.73
CA VAL A 138 5.74 -2.18 -11.68
C VAL A 138 5.56 -1.27 -10.48
N LYS A 139 4.84 -0.18 -10.67
CA LYS A 139 4.42 0.74 -9.61
C LYS A 139 2.89 0.83 -9.60
N ILE A 140 2.28 0.67 -8.42
CA ILE A 140 0.84 0.82 -8.22
C ILE A 140 0.62 1.75 -7.03
N ASP A 141 -0.13 2.82 -7.25
CA ASP A 141 -0.47 3.75 -6.16
C ASP A 141 -1.52 3.10 -5.24
N VAL A 142 -1.29 3.22 -3.94
CA VAL A 142 -2.23 2.76 -2.92
C VAL A 142 -3.16 3.92 -2.58
N THR A 143 -4.47 3.67 -2.55
CA THR A 143 -5.45 4.69 -2.21
C THR A 143 -5.15 5.30 -0.84
N SER A 144 -5.15 6.62 -0.76
CA SER A 144 -4.92 7.36 0.48
C SER A 144 -5.91 6.95 1.58
N GLY A 145 -5.42 6.90 2.82
CA GLY A 145 -6.24 6.54 3.99
C GLY A 145 -6.19 5.07 4.40
N THR A 146 -5.46 4.22 3.69
CA THR A 146 -5.21 2.85 4.15
C THR A 146 -4.20 2.87 5.30
N VAL A 147 -4.63 2.48 6.49
CA VAL A 147 -3.81 2.53 7.73
C VAL A 147 -2.92 1.30 7.86
N SER A 148 -3.40 0.16 7.36
CA SER A 148 -2.66 -1.10 7.35
C SER A 148 -3.26 -2.05 6.31
N GLY A 149 -2.46 -2.98 5.79
CA GLY A 149 -2.95 -3.95 4.82
C GLY A 149 -1.96 -5.06 4.51
N ARG A 150 -2.48 -6.10 3.85
CA ARG A 150 -1.72 -7.19 3.26
C ARG A 150 -1.79 -7.07 1.75
N PHE A 151 -0.65 -7.16 1.11
CA PHE A 151 -0.55 -7.17 -0.34
C PHE A 151 -0.39 -8.61 -0.83
N LYS A 152 -1.26 -9.01 -1.73
CA LYS A 152 -1.23 -10.34 -2.32
C LYS A 152 -0.94 -10.25 -3.80
N PHE A 153 0.06 -11.00 -4.25
CA PHE A 153 0.45 -11.13 -5.64
C PHE A 153 -0.01 -12.51 -6.12
N ALA A 154 -0.98 -12.54 -7.01
CA ALA A 154 -1.58 -13.80 -7.46
C ALA A 154 -1.49 -13.98 -8.97
N SER A 155 -1.12 -15.18 -9.39
CA SER A 155 -1.23 -15.60 -10.77
C SER A 155 -2.70 -15.79 -11.13
N LEU A 156 -3.17 -15.06 -12.12
CA LEU A 156 -4.44 -15.35 -12.81
C LEU A 156 -4.26 -16.39 -13.92
N ALA A 157 -3.04 -16.46 -14.47
CA ALA A 157 -2.66 -17.45 -15.48
C ALA A 157 -1.15 -17.70 -15.44
N LYS A 158 -0.75 -18.97 -15.47
CA LYS A 158 0.62 -19.43 -15.67
C LYS A 158 1.58 -18.96 -14.56
N ARG A 159 2.89 -19.09 -14.82
CA ARG A 159 3.98 -18.86 -13.87
C ARG A 159 4.60 -17.48 -14.06
N PHE A 160 5.05 -16.91 -12.94
CA PHE A 160 5.82 -15.68 -12.97
C PHE A 160 6.86 -15.66 -11.87
N TYR A 161 7.84 -14.77 -11.99
CA TYR A 161 8.81 -14.44 -10.97
C TYR A 161 8.48 -13.10 -10.32
N LEU A 162 8.80 -13.00 -9.05
CA LEU A 162 8.57 -11.81 -8.25
C LEU A 162 9.81 -11.52 -7.41
N ASP A 163 10.19 -10.23 -7.36
CA ASP A 163 11.34 -9.76 -6.61
C ASP A 163 11.15 -8.29 -6.17
N ASN A 164 12.02 -7.81 -5.28
CA ASN A 164 12.20 -6.40 -4.90
C ASN A 164 10.89 -5.66 -4.55
N ILE A 165 10.05 -6.26 -3.71
CA ILE A 165 8.83 -5.60 -3.23
C ILE A 165 9.23 -4.46 -2.29
N THR A 166 8.76 -3.25 -2.58
CA THR A 166 8.97 -2.08 -1.74
C THR A 166 7.68 -1.28 -1.63
N ILE A 167 7.29 -0.92 -0.42
CA ILE A 167 6.20 0.02 -0.16
C ILE A 167 6.84 1.33 0.27
N VAL A 168 6.56 2.38 -0.48
CA VAL A 168 7.24 3.67 -0.35
C VAL A 168 6.22 4.77 -0.12
N THR A 169 6.55 5.68 0.78
CA THR A 169 5.77 6.91 0.93
C THR A 169 5.97 7.79 -0.30
N GLY A 170 4.89 8.31 -0.84
CA GLY A 170 4.95 9.40 -1.80
C GLY A 170 5.43 10.67 -1.11
N ASN A 171 6.28 11.45 -1.78
CA ASN A 171 6.56 12.79 -1.32
C ASN A 171 5.30 13.65 -1.41
N ALA A 172 5.01 14.39 -0.36
CA ALA A 172 4.07 15.51 -0.41
C ALA A 172 4.48 16.63 -1.41
N THR A 173 5.62 16.46 -2.09
CA THR A 173 6.16 17.39 -3.10
C THR A 173 5.93 16.95 -4.55
N SER A 174 4.99 16.05 -4.84
CA SER A 174 4.44 16.07 -6.17
C SER A 174 3.71 17.41 -6.32
N VAL A 175 4.28 18.31 -7.09
CA VAL A 175 3.53 19.41 -7.70
C VAL A 175 2.33 18.73 -8.39
N ARG A 176 1.20 18.66 -7.72
CA ARG A 176 -0.09 18.40 -8.36
C ARG A 176 -0.18 19.47 -9.45
N LEU A 177 -0.13 19.06 -10.69
CA LEU A 177 -0.78 19.84 -11.72
C LEU A 177 -2.20 20.12 -11.19
N PRO A 178 -2.72 21.34 -11.35
CA PRO A 178 -3.97 21.75 -10.70
C PRO A 178 -5.16 21.06 -11.37
N ASP A 179 -5.36 19.79 -11.05
CA ASP A 179 -6.64 19.13 -11.26
C ASP A 179 -7.28 18.95 -9.88
N GLN A 180 -8.22 19.83 -9.63
CA GLN A 180 -9.08 19.90 -8.46
C GLN A 180 -8.33 20.17 -7.13
N VAL A 181 -8.32 21.43 -6.75
CA VAL A 181 -8.11 21.82 -5.36
C VAL A 181 -9.19 21.13 -4.55
N HIS A 182 -8.87 19.98 -3.93
CA HIS A 182 -9.74 19.40 -2.93
C HIS A 182 -9.79 20.38 -1.75
N VAL A 183 -10.76 21.24 -1.78
CA VAL A 183 -11.03 22.13 -0.65
C VAL A 183 -11.57 21.28 0.47
N LEU A 184 -10.83 21.18 1.58
CA LEU A 184 -11.28 20.40 2.74
C LEU A 184 -12.63 20.90 3.21
N PRO A 185 -13.49 20.02 3.77
CA PRO A 185 -14.75 20.43 4.34
C PRO A 185 -14.57 21.52 5.39
N GLY A 186 -15.28 22.61 5.23
CA GLY A 186 -15.33 23.72 6.18
C GLY A 186 -16.49 23.58 7.13
N ILE A 187 -16.26 23.80 8.44
CA ILE A 187 -17.30 23.77 9.47
C ILE A 187 -17.37 25.14 10.13
N PHE A 188 -18.51 25.77 10.09
CA PHE A 188 -18.74 27.04 10.76
C PHE A 188 -20.21 27.22 11.22
N PRO A 189 -20.47 28.00 12.27
CA PRO A 189 -19.47 28.53 13.19
C PRO A 189 -18.79 27.42 14.01
N ASN A 190 -17.57 27.69 14.48
CA ASN A 190 -16.89 26.84 15.46
C ASN A 190 -16.13 27.75 16.43
N PRO A 191 -16.60 27.89 17.70
CA PRO A 191 -17.68 27.16 18.37
C PRO A 191 -19.07 27.42 17.79
N ALA A 192 -19.91 26.38 17.84
CA ALA A 192 -21.31 26.43 17.41
C ALA A 192 -22.27 26.41 18.57
N SER A 193 -23.51 26.96 18.41
CA SER A 193 -24.58 26.87 19.41
C SER A 193 -25.74 25.96 18.97
N ASP A 194 -26.43 26.32 17.89
CA ASP A 194 -27.66 25.67 17.46
C ASP A 194 -27.52 24.86 16.19
N PHE A 195 -26.64 25.27 15.32
CA PHE A 195 -26.33 24.57 14.07
C PHE A 195 -24.90 24.75 13.66
N ILE A 196 -24.44 23.88 12.75
CA ILE A 196 -23.20 24.04 11.96
C ILE A 196 -23.55 24.00 10.48
N SER A 197 -22.88 24.85 9.72
CA SER A 197 -22.89 24.79 8.27
C SER A 197 -21.62 24.12 7.82
N ILE A 198 -21.76 23.13 6.96
CA ILE A 198 -20.64 22.33 6.42
C ILE A 198 -20.59 22.55 4.91
N SER A 199 -19.45 22.93 4.39
CA SER A 199 -19.23 23.20 2.96
C SER A 199 -18.15 22.28 2.39
N ASN A 200 -18.04 22.22 1.06
CA ASN A 200 -17.09 21.43 0.30
C ASN A 200 -17.24 19.91 0.57
N ILE A 201 -18.49 19.44 0.51
CA ILE A 201 -18.85 18.04 0.82
C ILE A 201 -19.33 17.25 -0.40
N GLU A 202 -19.19 17.76 -1.60
CA GLU A 202 -19.64 17.13 -2.86
C GLU A 202 -19.01 15.76 -3.14
N ASP A 203 -17.81 15.52 -2.61
CA ASP A 203 -17.10 14.23 -2.76
C ASP A 203 -17.47 13.19 -1.70
N TYR A 204 -18.31 13.57 -0.72
CA TYR A 204 -18.66 12.71 0.41
C TYR A 204 -20.10 12.21 0.30
N CYS A 205 -20.30 10.94 0.64
CA CYS A 205 -21.62 10.30 0.60
C CYS A 205 -22.29 10.23 1.97
N ARG A 206 -21.53 10.39 3.06
CA ARG A 206 -22.05 10.29 4.44
C ARG A 206 -21.24 11.15 5.39
N LEU A 207 -21.90 11.72 6.40
CA LEU A 207 -21.28 12.36 7.56
C LEU A 207 -21.71 11.64 8.84
N GLU A 208 -20.78 11.46 9.77
CA GLU A 208 -21.03 10.93 11.10
C GLU A 208 -20.48 11.89 12.14
N ILE A 209 -21.32 12.29 13.10
CA ILE A 209 -20.90 13.09 14.25
C ILE A 209 -20.84 12.17 15.46
N SER A 210 -19.73 12.17 16.18
CA SER A 210 -19.52 11.41 17.40
C SER A 210 -19.09 12.33 18.55
N ASP A 211 -19.44 11.93 19.77
CA ASP A 211 -18.91 12.54 20.99
C ASP A 211 -17.45 12.06 21.24
N ILE A 212 -16.82 12.61 22.28
CA ILE A 212 -15.42 12.26 22.63
C ILE A 212 -15.22 10.81 23.09
N SER A 213 -16.31 10.09 23.41
CA SER A 213 -16.25 8.67 23.73
C SER A 213 -16.28 7.78 22.47
N GLY A 214 -16.45 8.38 21.30
CA GLY A 214 -16.57 7.69 20.02
C GLY A 214 -18.00 7.23 19.71
N ARG A 215 -19.00 7.57 20.55
CA ARG A 215 -20.39 7.23 20.29
C ARG A 215 -20.95 8.14 19.20
N VAL A 216 -21.44 7.55 18.09
CA VAL A 216 -22.09 8.28 17.01
C VAL A 216 -23.42 8.85 17.52
N VAL A 217 -23.57 10.16 17.43
CA VAL A 217 -24.77 10.91 17.89
C VAL A 217 -25.60 11.42 16.72
N ARG A 218 -25.04 11.52 15.51
CA ARG A 218 -25.75 11.89 14.28
C ARG A 218 -25.14 11.19 13.07
N ILE A 219 -26.02 10.85 12.12
CA ILE A 219 -25.64 10.39 10.78
C ILE A 219 -26.42 11.22 9.78
N ILE A 220 -25.76 11.71 8.74
CA ILE A 220 -26.35 12.48 7.63
C ILE A 220 -26.02 11.76 6.34
N ASP A 221 -27.06 11.33 5.60
CA ASP A 221 -26.97 10.43 4.45
C ASP A 221 -28.31 10.44 3.71
N PRO A 222 -28.36 10.57 2.37
CA PRO A 222 -27.28 10.92 1.48
C PRO A 222 -26.96 12.43 1.47
N LEU A 223 -25.80 12.79 0.90
CA LEU A 223 -25.38 14.17 0.67
C LEU A 223 -25.62 14.53 -0.79
N GLU A 224 -26.57 15.45 -1.02
CA GLU A 224 -26.95 15.84 -2.40
C GLU A 224 -26.39 17.21 -2.81
N ASN A 225 -25.85 17.97 -1.86
CA ASN A 225 -25.37 19.34 -2.09
C ASN A 225 -23.94 19.51 -1.57
N ASN A 226 -23.22 20.50 -2.12
CA ASN A 226 -21.89 20.87 -1.66
C ASN A 226 -21.89 21.58 -0.29
N ARG A 227 -23.05 21.93 0.25
CA ARG A 227 -23.21 22.56 1.56
C ARG A 227 -24.47 22.05 2.25
N ILE A 228 -24.36 21.79 3.54
CA ILE A 228 -25.45 21.35 4.38
C ILE A 228 -25.43 22.12 5.70
N GLU A 229 -26.62 22.36 6.28
CA GLU A 229 -26.79 22.86 7.64
C GLU A 229 -27.27 21.73 8.55
N VAL A 230 -26.58 21.52 9.65
CA VAL A 230 -26.85 20.44 10.61
C VAL A 230 -27.27 21.04 11.93
N SER A 231 -28.51 20.76 12.36
CA SER A 231 -28.99 21.14 13.69
C SER A 231 -28.24 20.40 14.79
N LEU A 232 -27.87 21.10 15.84
CA LEU A 232 -27.24 20.58 17.04
C LEU A 232 -28.20 20.40 18.21
N ASP A 233 -29.53 20.41 17.94
CA ASP A 233 -30.53 20.18 18.94
C ASP A 233 -30.38 18.84 19.62
N GLY A 234 -30.51 18.81 20.95
CA GLY A 234 -30.31 17.60 21.75
C GLY A 234 -28.86 17.24 22.04
N LEU A 235 -27.89 17.97 21.49
CA LEU A 235 -26.47 17.78 21.80
C LEU A 235 -26.05 18.77 22.91
N SER A 236 -25.26 18.29 23.87
CA SER A 236 -24.73 19.09 24.98
C SER A 236 -23.51 19.91 24.52
N SER A 237 -23.15 20.96 25.29
CA SER A 237 -21.87 21.65 25.11
C SER A 237 -20.74 20.68 25.28
N GLY A 238 -19.73 20.73 24.39
CA GLY A 238 -18.61 19.81 24.40
C GLY A 238 -17.89 19.71 23.06
N LEU A 239 -16.81 18.94 23.03
CA LEU A 239 -16.04 18.63 21.84
C LEU A 239 -16.68 17.45 21.10
N TYR A 240 -16.81 17.57 19.78
CA TYR A 240 -17.34 16.54 18.89
C TYR A 240 -16.38 16.31 17.74
N VAL A 241 -16.40 15.09 17.21
CA VAL A 241 -15.70 14.70 15.99
C VAL A 241 -16.71 14.50 14.88
N ILE A 242 -16.45 15.11 13.73
CA ILE A 242 -17.21 14.83 12.51
C ILE A 242 -16.33 14.04 11.55
N ARG A 243 -16.86 12.95 11.02
CA ARG A 243 -16.25 12.07 10.04
C ARG A 243 -16.98 12.22 8.71
N PHE A 244 -16.23 12.49 7.67
CA PHE A 244 -16.67 12.58 6.28
C PHE A 244 -16.27 11.31 5.56
N ILE A 245 -17.22 10.59 4.99
CA ILE A 245 -17.03 9.28 4.35
C ILE A 245 -17.30 9.44 2.86
N SER A 246 -16.34 8.99 2.03
CA SER A 246 -16.47 8.95 0.58
C SER A 246 -16.01 7.59 0.06
N VAL A 247 -16.25 7.34 -1.22
CA VAL A 247 -15.70 6.15 -1.92
C VAL A 247 -14.17 6.14 -2.00
N ARG A 248 -13.53 7.31 -1.79
CA ARG A 248 -12.08 7.50 -1.85
C ARG A 248 -11.39 7.45 -0.49
N GLY A 249 -12.16 7.42 0.59
CA GLY A 249 -11.62 7.40 1.96
C GLY A 249 -12.43 8.21 2.94
N THR A 250 -11.83 8.42 4.12
CA THR A 250 -12.48 9.11 5.23
C THR A 250 -11.63 10.27 5.70
N PHE A 251 -12.24 11.43 5.88
CA PHE A 251 -11.65 12.60 6.54
C PHE A 251 -12.34 12.84 7.89
N SER A 252 -11.61 13.32 8.90
CA SER A 252 -12.20 13.65 10.20
C SER A 252 -11.66 14.98 10.72
N THR A 253 -12.53 15.76 11.33
CA THR A 253 -12.12 16.99 12.02
C THR A 253 -12.96 17.17 13.28
N ARG A 254 -12.64 18.18 14.08
CA ARG A 254 -13.28 18.45 15.37
C ARG A 254 -13.98 19.81 15.37
N PHE A 255 -15.07 19.91 16.11
CA PHE A 255 -15.74 21.18 16.38
C PHE A 255 -16.24 21.23 17.81
N LEU A 256 -16.43 22.43 18.32
CA LEU A 256 -16.88 22.70 19.69
C LEU A 256 -18.33 23.19 19.69
N ILE A 257 -19.19 22.57 20.50
CA ILE A 257 -20.53 23.09 20.81
C ILE A 257 -20.42 23.89 22.09
N LYS A 258 -20.88 25.16 22.05
CA LYS A 258 -20.97 26.03 23.19
C LYS A 258 -22.37 26.64 23.21
N LYS A 259 -23.28 26.03 23.98
CA LYS A 259 -24.62 26.60 24.21
C LYS A 259 -24.55 27.73 25.22
N GLY A 260 -25.28 28.80 24.98
CA GLY A 260 -25.39 29.89 25.93
C GLY A 260 -25.94 29.39 27.27
N ALA A 261 -25.37 29.85 28.38
CA ALA A 261 -26.03 29.70 29.66
C ALA A 261 -27.27 30.61 29.66
N TYR A 262 -28.46 30.03 29.79
CA TYR A 262 -29.68 30.75 30.08
C TYR A 262 -29.70 31.11 31.54
#